data_39aaf2c9c8482648239c5a932d940691
#
_entry.id   39aaf2c9c8482648239c5a932d940691
#
_cell.length_a   1.000
_cell.length_b   1.000
_cell.length_c   1.000
_cell.angle_alpha   90.00
_cell.angle_beta   90.00
_cell.angle_gamma   90.00
#
_symmetry.space_group_name_H-M   'P 1'
#
loop_
_entity.id
_entity.type
_entity.pdbx_description
1 polymer ?
#
loop_
_entity_poly.entity_id
_entity_poly.type
_entity_poly.pdbx_seq_one_letter_code
_entity_poly.pdbx_strand_id
1 'polypeptide(L)'
;LYWSEYQQRYVSAPSYSPENGPIVNGASYDQQFIWQHFENTIQAAETLGVDADLVAQWKEKQSKLDPVLVGDDGQVKEWYEETHFGKAQAGDLGEIDIPQWRQSLGAQSGGVQPPHRHLSHLMALYPCNMISKDNPEFMDAAIVSLNERGLDATGWSKAHKLNLWARTGHSAEAFQIVQSAVGGGNSGFLTNLLSSHGGGENYKGYPIFQIDGNFGYTAGVNEMILQSQLGYVQFLPTIPEQWNTGHVEGIVARGNFEIDMNWSEGKADRFEIKSRNGNTFTGEYENIAAYTVKKSDGTKVETTVHSDNKISFPTEAGETYTIDFNSTPEKLQGVINQAKDLLDKMGGKVLDVQKAHLVELIQAAEKVVEEEKSDEYYDNTQILLKAIKVGEAAIELRDSCSEAEEVYEGRDVNEDWASYVNTAADLDNQLDAAVELLKDTECTVTELNLMKKSVDEAKDALLGIWD
;
A
#
# COMPACT_ATOMS: atom_id res chain seq x y z
N LEU A 1 -21.23 -30.10 -5.95
CA LEU A 1 -20.05 -30.97 -6.18
C LEU A 1 -20.50 -32.34 -6.65
N TYR A 2 -19.79 -32.88 -7.60
CA TYR A 2 -19.89 -34.29 -7.99
C TYR A 2 -18.48 -34.91 -8.08
N TRP A 3 -18.38 -36.22 -7.96
CA TRP A 3 -17.13 -36.95 -8.18
C TRP A 3 -16.91 -37.15 -9.67
N SER A 4 -15.81 -36.61 -10.22
CA SER A 4 -15.39 -36.84 -11.59
C SER A 4 -14.53 -38.10 -11.67
N GLU A 5 -15.04 -39.15 -12.30
CA GLU A 5 -14.26 -40.37 -12.56
C GLU A 5 -13.08 -40.10 -13.51
N TYR A 6 -13.21 -39.12 -14.39
CA TYR A 6 -12.13 -38.71 -15.29
C TYR A 6 -11.02 -37.98 -14.55
N GLN A 7 -11.36 -36.98 -13.70
CA GLN A 7 -10.38 -36.17 -12.98
C GLN A 7 -9.97 -36.75 -11.63
N GLN A 8 -10.64 -37.81 -11.15
CA GLN A 8 -10.42 -38.44 -9.83
C GLN A 8 -10.46 -37.44 -8.68
N ARG A 9 -11.39 -36.47 -8.74
CA ARG A 9 -11.60 -35.42 -7.74
C ARG A 9 -13.05 -34.94 -7.69
N TYR A 10 -13.37 -34.18 -6.64
CA TYR A 10 -14.64 -33.46 -6.60
C TYR A 10 -14.59 -32.21 -7.48
N VAL A 11 -15.62 -32.00 -8.29
CA VAL A 11 -15.74 -30.91 -9.23
C VAL A 11 -17.06 -30.17 -9.04
N SER A 12 -17.03 -28.83 -9.13
CA SER A 12 -18.24 -28.02 -9.22
C SER A 12 -18.92 -28.17 -10.58
N ALA A 13 -20.24 -28.38 -10.60
CA ALA A 13 -21.01 -28.52 -11.82
C ALA A 13 -22.49 -28.16 -11.61
N PRO A 14 -23.11 -27.35 -12.48
CA PRO A 14 -22.44 -26.53 -13.48
C PRO A 14 -21.58 -25.44 -12.87
N SER A 15 -20.58 -24.98 -13.58
CA SER A 15 -19.60 -23.99 -13.12
C SER A 15 -19.32 -22.98 -14.23
N TYR A 16 -18.88 -21.78 -13.87
CA TYR A 16 -18.63 -20.69 -14.82
C TYR A 16 -17.48 -19.81 -14.34
N SER A 17 -16.57 -19.45 -15.23
CA SER A 17 -15.57 -18.42 -14.94
C SER A 17 -16.12 -17.04 -15.30
N PRO A 18 -16.46 -16.17 -14.34
CA PRO A 18 -17.06 -14.87 -14.64
C PRO A 18 -16.00 -13.86 -15.13
N GLU A 19 -16.18 -13.23 -16.26
CA GLU A 19 -17.16 -13.45 -17.34
C GLU A 19 -16.46 -14.08 -18.55
N ASN A 20 -15.79 -15.19 -18.41
CA ASN A 20 -14.95 -15.78 -19.44
C ASN A 20 -15.29 -17.26 -19.64
N GLY A 21 -15.58 -17.61 -20.85
CA GLY A 21 -15.85 -18.99 -21.21
C GLY A 21 -17.31 -19.44 -21.13
N PRO A 22 -17.58 -20.70 -21.49
CA PRO A 22 -18.90 -21.32 -21.39
C PRO A 22 -19.16 -21.79 -19.94
N ILE A 23 -20.36 -22.31 -19.72
CA ILE A 23 -20.67 -23.14 -18.57
C ILE A 23 -19.91 -24.46 -18.72
N VAL A 24 -19.16 -24.82 -17.71
CA VAL A 24 -18.25 -25.98 -17.66
C VAL A 24 -18.45 -26.79 -16.40
N ASN A 25 -17.67 -27.83 -16.23
CA ASN A 25 -17.47 -28.51 -14.97
C ASN A 25 -16.09 -28.12 -14.43
N GLY A 26 -16.04 -27.53 -13.24
CA GLY A 26 -14.79 -27.18 -12.59
C GLY A 26 -14.13 -25.89 -13.11
N ALA A 27 -14.84 -24.78 -13.15
CA ALA A 27 -14.18 -23.48 -13.19
C ALA A 27 -13.41 -23.25 -11.88
N SER A 28 -12.17 -22.80 -11.97
CA SER A 28 -11.29 -22.57 -10.81
C SER A 28 -11.89 -21.60 -9.81
N TYR A 29 -12.66 -20.61 -10.30
CA TYR A 29 -13.44 -19.69 -9.48
C TYR A 29 -14.28 -20.42 -8.40
N ASP A 30 -15.14 -21.34 -8.82
CA ASP A 30 -15.99 -22.09 -7.91
C ASP A 30 -15.19 -23.06 -7.03
N GLN A 31 -14.20 -23.75 -7.61
CA GLN A 31 -13.37 -24.71 -6.89
C GLN A 31 -12.61 -24.04 -5.71
N GLN A 32 -12.06 -22.86 -5.95
CA GLN A 32 -11.31 -22.10 -4.97
C GLN A 32 -12.22 -21.61 -3.84
N PHE A 33 -13.38 -21.07 -4.15
CA PHE A 33 -14.34 -20.64 -3.13
C PHE A 33 -14.93 -21.80 -2.34
N ILE A 34 -15.21 -22.92 -2.97
CA ILE A 34 -15.70 -24.12 -2.28
C ILE A 34 -14.64 -24.65 -1.31
N TRP A 35 -13.40 -24.72 -1.76
CA TRP A 35 -12.29 -25.15 -0.89
C TRP A 35 -12.13 -24.23 0.32
N GLN A 36 -12.13 -22.90 0.10
CA GLN A 36 -12.02 -21.92 1.17
C GLN A 36 -13.21 -21.96 2.12
N HIS A 37 -14.41 -22.21 1.60
CA HIS A 37 -15.59 -22.38 2.43
C HIS A 37 -15.48 -23.59 3.35
N PHE A 38 -15.00 -24.72 2.85
CA PHE A 38 -14.70 -25.87 3.70
C PHE A 38 -13.68 -25.52 4.77
N GLU A 39 -12.58 -24.89 4.40
CA GLU A 39 -11.53 -24.49 5.34
C GLU A 39 -12.06 -23.61 6.48
N ASN A 40 -12.78 -22.56 6.13
CA ASN A 40 -13.36 -21.63 7.10
C ASN A 40 -14.39 -22.35 8.02
N THR A 41 -15.19 -23.24 7.46
CA THR A 41 -16.21 -23.98 8.21
C THR A 41 -15.57 -25.01 9.15
N ILE A 42 -14.55 -25.72 8.69
CA ILE A 42 -13.76 -26.67 9.50
C ILE A 42 -13.12 -25.94 10.68
N GLN A 43 -12.40 -24.85 10.42
CA GLN A 43 -11.74 -24.06 11.46
C GLN A 43 -12.74 -23.51 12.49
N ALA A 44 -13.89 -23.02 12.05
CA ALA A 44 -14.96 -22.55 12.94
C ALA A 44 -15.50 -23.68 13.82
N ALA A 45 -15.81 -24.84 13.24
CA ALA A 45 -16.32 -25.99 13.98
C ALA A 45 -15.31 -26.53 15.00
N GLU A 46 -14.04 -26.64 14.63
CA GLU A 46 -12.95 -27.05 15.53
C GLU A 46 -12.74 -26.07 16.68
N THR A 47 -12.77 -24.75 16.39
CA THR A 47 -12.65 -23.70 17.41
C THR A 47 -13.81 -23.74 18.41
N LEU A 48 -15.02 -24.02 17.94
CA LEU A 48 -16.22 -24.14 18.79
C LEU A 48 -16.34 -25.52 19.46
N GLY A 49 -15.58 -26.53 19.02
CA GLY A 49 -15.67 -27.90 19.53
C GLY A 49 -16.97 -28.60 19.15
N VAL A 50 -17.54 -28.31 17.97
CA VAL A 50 -18.81 -28.87 17.48
C VAL A 50 -18.62 -29.66 16.18
N ASP A 51 -19.62 -30.50 15.85
CA ASP A 51 -19.76 -31.18 14.55
C ASP A 51 -18.56 -32.05 14.12
N ALA A 52 -17.89 -32.72 15.06
CA ALA A 52 -16.66 -33.49 14.79
C ALA A 52 -16.82 -34.53 13.66
N ASP A 53 -17.97 -35.21 13.58
CA ASP A 53 -18.26 -36.19 12.51
C ASP A 53 -18.39 -35.51 11.13
N LEU A 54 -18.96 -34.30 11.08
CA LEU A 54 -19.07 -33.51 9.85
C LEU A 54 -17.72 -32.93 9.46
N VAL A 55 -16.92 -32.46 10.41
CA VAL A 55 -15.56 -31.99 10.20
C VAL A 55 -14.71 -33.05 9.49
N ALA A 56 -14.78 -34.32 9.95
CA ALA A 56 -14.07 -35.41 9.31
C ALA A 56 -14.50 -35.62 7.83
N GLN A 57 -15.81 -35.55 7.55
CA GLN A 57 -16.35 -35.66 6.19
C GLN A 57 -15.95 -34.46 5.31
N TRP A 58 -15.97 -33.23 5.88
CA TRP A 58 -15.57 -32.02 5.15
C TRP A 58 -14.09 -32.04 4.79
N LYS A 59 -13.21 -32.46 5.72
CA LYS A 59 -11.77 -32.63 5.45
C LYS A 59 -11.51 -33.66 4.35
N GLU A 60 -12.23 -34.77 4.36
CA GLU A 60 -12.13 -35.78 3.28
C GLU A 60 -12.50 -35.21 1.94
N LYS A 61 -13.62 -34.46 1.83
CA LYS A 61 -14.05 -33.84 0.56
C LYS A 61 -13.09 -32.74 0.13
N GLN A 62 -12.66 -31.90 1.04
CA GLN A 62 -11.72 -30.79 0.78
C GLN A 62 -10.39 -31.31 0.21
N SER A 63 -9.86 -32.39 0.77
CA SER A 63 -8.60 -32.99 0.30
C SER A 63 -8.65 -33.54 -1.15
N LYS A 64 -9.86 -33.65 -1.71
CA LYS A 64 -10.11 -34.14 -3.07
C LYS A 64 -10.60 -33.04 -3.99
N LEU A 65 -10.54 -31.77 -3.62
CA LEU A 65 -10.99 -30.63 -4.45
C LEU A 65 -9.92 -30.10 -5.38
N ASP A 66 -8.65 -30.09 -4.94
CA ASP A 66 -7.51 -29.62 -5.72
C ASP A 66 -7.77 -28.23 -6.40
N PRO A 67 -7.86 -27.15 -5.62
CA PRO A 67 -8.44 -25.88 -6.07
C PRO A 67 -7.50 -25.02 -6.92
N VAL A 68 -6.19 -25.33 -6.94
CA VAL A 68 -5.20 -24.60 -7.72
C VAL A 68 -4.43 -25.58 -8.59
N LEU A 69 -4.58 -25.43 -9.90
CA LEU A 69 -3.85 -26.22 -10.91
C LEU A 69 -3.03 -25.27 -11.78
N VAL A 70 -1.81 -25.69 -12.12
CA VAL A 70 -0.92 -24.95 -13.02
C VAL A 70 -0.99 -25.59 -14.41
N GLY A 71 -1.15 -24.78 -15.46
CA GLY A 71 -1.15 -25.21 -16.84
C GLY A 71 0.25 -25.37 -17.42
N ASP A 72 0.36 -26.01 -18.57
CA ASP A 72 1.66 -26.21 -19.28
C ASP A 72 2.29 -24.87 -19.72
N ASP A 73 1.51 -23.79 -19.73
CA ASP A 73 1.94 -22.42 -20.00
C ASP A 73 2.45 -21.66 -18.76
N GLY A 74 2.45 -22.35 -17.61
CA GLY A 74 2.87 -21.77 -16.33
C GLY A 74 1.83 -20.89 -15.66
N GLN A 75 0.64 -20.71 -16.22
CA GLN A 75 -0.45 -19.96 -15.58
C GLN A 75 -1.28 -20.84 -14.64
N VAL A 76 -1.96 -20.21 -13.68
CA VAL A 76 -3.03 -20.87 -12.94
C VAL A 76 -4.17 -21.18 -13.93
N LYS A 77 -4.62 -22.43 -13.96
CA LYS A 77 -5.71 -22.85 -14.83
C LYS A 77 -7.02 -22.17 -14.48
N GLU A 78 -7.71 -21.68 -15.47
CA GLU A 78 -9.04 -21.06 -15.32
C GLU A 78 -10.17 -22.10 -15.31
N TRP A 79 -9.93 -23.26 -15.95
CA TRP A 79 -10.86 -24.41 -16.02
C TRP A 79 -10.15 -25.73 -15.78
N TYR A 80 -10.78 -26.63 -15.07
CA TYR A 80 -10.23 -27.96 -14.78
C TYR A 80 -10.17 -28.89 -16.00
N GLU A 81 -11.01 -28.61 -16.97
CA GLU A 81 -11.05 -29.34 -18.24
C GLU A 81 -9.92 -28.94 -19.19
N GLU A 82 -9.20 -27.88 -18.88
CA GLU A 82 -8.06 -27.39 -19.63
C GLU A 82 -6.84 -28.32 -19.41
N THR A 83 -6.40 -28.98 -20.47
CA THR A 83 -5.23 -29.89 -20.43
C THR A 83 -3.98 -29.28 -21.03
N HIS A 84 -4.15 -28.52 -22.13
CA HIS A 84 -3.11 -27.80 -22.85
C HIS A 84 -3.67 -26.53 -23.49
N PHE A 85 -2.80 -25.58 -23.84
CA PHE A 85 -3.15 -24.54 -24.79
C PHE A 85 -3.54 -25.19 -26.10
N GLY A 86 -4.78 -25.14 -26.43
CA GLY A 86 -5.32 -25.69 -27.67
C GLY A 86 -6.35 -26.78 -27.48
N LYS A 87 -6.40 -27.43 -26.33
CA LYS A 87 -7.38 -28.50 -26.07
C LYS A 87 -7.81 -28.53 -24.62
N ALA A 88 -9.07 -28.84 -24.39
CA ALA A 88 -9.64 -29.14 -23.07
C ALA A 88 -10.32 -30.50 -23.09
N GLN A 89 -10.41 -31.10 -21.92
CA GLN A 89 -11.27 -32.23 -21.69
C GLN A 89 -12.62 -31.76 -21.18
N ALA A 90 -13.66 -32.18 -21.81
CA ALA A 90 -15.02 -31.87 -21.39
C ALA A 90 -15.53 -32.88 -20.34
N GLY A 91 -14.71 -33.18 -19.33
CA GLY A 91 -14.97 -34.20 -18.34
C GLY A 91 -15.23 -35.56 -18.98
N ASP A 92 -16.36 -36.16 -18.65
CA ASP A 92 -16.73 -37.47 -19.18
C ASP A 92 -17.20 -37.43 -20.65
N LEU A 93 -17.31 -36.25 -21.26
CA LEU A 93 -17.74 -36.05 -22.66
C LEU A 93 -16.62 -36.14 -23.68
N GLY A 94 -15.36 -36.22 -23.24
CA GLY A 94 -14.20 -36.35 -24.10
C GLY A 94 -13.45 -35.05 -24.37
N GLU A 95 -12.47 -35.09 -25.25
CA GLU A 95 -11.60 -33.99 -25.62
C GLU A 95 -12.27 -33.00 -26.57
N ILE A 96 -12.17 -31.71 -26.28
CA ILE A 96 -12.65 -30.62 -27.13
C ILE A 96 -11.48 -29.71 -27.55
N ASP A 97 -11.60 -29.08 -28.74
CA ASP A 97 -10.58 -28.16 -29.25
C ASP A 97 -10.73 -26.76 -28.61
N ILE A 98 -9.83 -26.43 -27.69
CA ILE A 98 -9.83 -25.14 -27.03
C ILE A 98 -9.63 -23.95 -28.00
N PRO A 99 -8.83 -24.00 -29.09
CA PRO A 99 -8.72 -22.88 -30.00
C PRO A 99 -10.06 -22.50 -30.64
N GLN A 100 -10.88 -23.45 -31.04
CA GLN A 100 -12.22 -23.16 -31.55
C GLN A 100 -13.14 -22.68 -30.45
N TRP A 101 -13.01 -23.24 -29.28
CA TRP A 101 -13.77 -22.88 -28.11
C TRP A 101 -13.38 -21.46 -27.60
N ARG A 102 -12.09 -21.14 -27.47
CA ARG A 102 -11.63 -19.78 -27.20
C ARG A 102 -11.99 -18.81 -28.35
N GLN A 103 -11.90 -19.21 -29.59
CA GLN A 103 -12.33 -18.40 -30.74
C GLN A 103 -13.82 -18.10 -30.72
N SER A 104 -14.65 -19.04 -30.30
CA SER A 104 -16.11 -18.79 -30.16
C SER A 104 -16.43 -17.81 -29.05
N LEU A 105 -15.62 -17.76 -28.01
CA LEU A 105 -15.71 -16.80 -26.90
C LEU A 105 -15.03 -15.48 -27.21
N GLY A 106 -13.98 -15.52 -27.98
CA GLY A 106 -13.19 -14.38 -28.37
C GLY A 106 -13.57 -13.75 -29.69
N ALA A 107 -14.52 -14.35 -30.45
CA ALA A 107 -15.10 -13.74 -31.64
C ALA A 107 -15.81 -12.41 -31.36
N GLN A 108 -16.07 -12.11 -30.10
CA GLN A 108 -16.54 -10.79 -29.67
C GLN A 108 -15.42 -9.70 -29.68
N SER A 109 -14.15 -10.07 -29.83
CA SER A 109 -13.02 -9.13 -29.85
C SER A 109 -12.15 -9.16 -31.12
N GLY A 110 -12.59 -9.85 -32.19
CA GLY A 110 -12.09 -9.60 -33.55
C GLY A 110 -10.62 -9.85 -33.83
N GLY A 111 -10.00 -10.91 -33.36
CA GLY A 111 -8.62 -11.23 -33.71
C GLY A 111 -7.82 -11.84 -32.57
N VAL A 112 -6.50 -11.91 -32.68
CA VAL A 112 -5.61 -12.39 -31.64
C VAL A 112 -6.00 -11.78 -30.30
N GLN A 113 -6.48 -12.61 -29.38
CA GLN A 113 -7.17 -12.21 -28.18
C GLN A 113 -6.33 -11.32 -27.31
N PRO A 114 -6.76 -10.10 -26.94
CA PRO A 114 -6.29 -9.53 -25.70
C PRO A 114 -6.75 -10.45 -24.56
N PRO A 115 -5.90 -10.68 -23.57
CA PRO A 115 -6.27 -11.48 -22.41
C PRO A 115 -7.51 -10.87 -21.75
N HIS A 116 -8.42 -11.73 -21.26
CA HIS A 116 -9.64 -11.25 -20.62
C HIS A 116 -9.34 -10.34 -19.44
N ARG A 117 -10.16 -9.29 -19.25
CA ARG A 117 -9.93 -8.28 -18.19
C ARG A 117 -10.06 -8.82 -16.76
N HIS A 118 -10.79 -9.90 -16.55
CA HIS A 118 -11.00 -10.52 -15.25
C HIS A 118 -10.01 -11.65 -14.98
N LEU A 119 -9.75 -11.92 -13.71
CA LEU A 119 -8.85 -12.95 -13.20
C LEU A 119 -9.57 -13.84 -12.18
N SER A 120 -10.72 -14.40 -12.58
CA SER A 120 -11.55 -15.26 -11.72
C SER A 120 -10.82 -16.51 -11.21
N HIS A 121 -9.79 -16.97 -11.92
CA HIS A 121 -8.93 -18.09 -11.51
C HIS A 121 -7.89 -17.73 -10.45
N LEU A 122 -7.78 -16.47 -10.06
CA LEU A 122 -6.87 -16.00 -9.01
C LEU A 122 -7.58 -15.64 -7.68
N MET A 123 -8.82 -16.11 -7.47
CA MET A 123 -9.49 -15.98 -6.17
C MET A 123 -8.71 -16.66 -5.05
N ALA A 124 -7.95 -17.72 -5.36
CA ALA A 124 -7.05 -18.39 -4.44
C ALA A 124 -5.94 -17.48 -3.88
N LEU A 125 -5.53 -16.43 -4.62
CA LEU A 125 -4.58 -15.42 -4.17
C LEU A 125 -5.29 -14.30 -3.38
N TYR A 126 -6.38 -13.76 -3.94
CA TYR A 126 -7.22 -12.75 -3.30
C TYR A 126 -8.69 -12.88 -3.78
N PRO A 127 -9.68 -12.94 -2.88
CA PRO A 127 -9.65 -12.70 -1.43
C PRO A 127 -9.27 -13.91 -0.57
N CYS A 128 -9.16 -15.12 -1.14
CA CYS A 128 -8.70 -16.29 -0.41
C CYS A 128 -7.19 -16.22 -0.08
N ASN A 129 -6.62 -17.31 0.43
CA ASN A 129 -5.23 -17.36 0.88
C ASN A 129 -4.51 -18.67 0.52
N MET A 130 -5.05 -19.42 -0.43
CA MET A 130 -4.45 -20.68 -0.88
C MET A 130 -3.15 -20.47 -1.67
N ILE A 131 -3.06 -19.38 -2.42
CA ILE A 131 -1.83 -18.93 -3.06
C ILE A 131 -1.19 -17.89 -2.14
N SER A 132 0.04 -18.14 -1.73
CA SER A 132 0.81 -17.28 -0.87
C SER A 132 2.31 -17.46 -1.11
N LYS A 133 3.13 -16.65 -0.46
CA LYS A 133 4.60 -16.81 -0.47
C LYS A 133 5.08 -18.15 0.08
N ASP A 134 4.24 -18.86 0.86
CA ASP A 134 4.59 -20.15 1.46
C ASP A 134 4.44 -21.31 0.45
N ASN A 135 3.85 -21.07 -0.73
CA ASN A 135 3.78 -21.99 -1.86
C ASN A 135 4.24 -21.32 -3.17
N PRO A 136 5.57 -21.18 -3.35
CA PRO A 136 6.16 -20.40 -4.43
C PRO A 136 5.76 -20.87 -5.84
N GLU A 137 5.55 -22.15 -6.06
CA GLU A 137 5.08 -22.68 -7.36
C GLU A 137 3.74 -22.05 -7.78
N PHE A 138 2.79 -21.99 -6.86
CA PHE A 138 1.49 -21.36 -7.14
C PHE A 138 1.58 -19.84 -7.24
N MET A 139 2.46 -19.23 -6.43
CA MET A 139 2.71 -17.80 -6.51
C MET A 139 3.32 -17.41 -7.86
N ASP A 140 4.31 -18.14 -8.35
CA ASP A 140 4.93 -17.92 -9.65
C ASP A 140 3.89 -18.07 -10.78
N ALA A 141 3.03 -19.09 -10.71
CA ALA A 141 1.96 -19.28 -11.69
C ALA A 141 0.91 -18.15 -11.65
N ALA A 142 0.62 -17.60 -10.48
CA ALA A 142 -0.25 -16.44 -10.35
C ALA A 142 0.38 -15.18 -10.96
N ILE A 143 1.69 -14.96 -10.75
CA ILE A 143 2.45 -13.85 -11.36
C ILE A 143 2.47 -13.99 -12.89
N VAL A 144 2.69 -15.20 -13.43
CA VAL A 144 2.60 -15.45 -14.88
C VAL A 144 1.20 -15.09 -15.40
N SER A 145 0.14 -15.53 -14.70
CA SER A 145 -1.26 -15.18 -15.07
C SER A 145 -1.52 -13.67 -15.03
N LEU A 146 -0.99 -12.96 -14.04
CA LEU A 146 -1.10 -11.51 -13.91
C LEU A 146 -0.41 -10.77 -15.05
N ASN A 147 0.82 -11.18 -15.40
CA ASN A 147 1.58 -10.60 -16.51
C ASN A 147 0.86 -10.79 -17.84
N GLU A 148 0.33 -11.97 -18.10
CA GLU A 148 -0.45 -12.27 -19.32
C GLU A 148 -1.73 -11.44 -19.42
N ARG A 149 -2.35 -11.08 -18.29
CA ARG A 149 -3.57 -10.25 -18.25
C ARG A 149 -3.29 -8.75 -18.23
N GLY A 150 -2.04 -8.34 -18.03
CA GLY A 150 -1.60 -6.94 -18.00
C GLY A 150 -2.27 -6.10 -16.90
N LEU A 151 -1.92 -4.83 -16.81
CA LEU A 151 -2.38 -3.93 -15.76
C LEU A 151 -3.72 -3.25 -16.07
N ASP A 152 -4.01 -3.02 -17.36
CA ASP A 152 -5.23 -2.29 -17.73
C ASP A 152 -6.47 -3.18 -17.67
N ALA A 153 -7.60 -2.56 -17.28
CA ALA A 153 -8.90 -3.22 -17.15
C ALA A 153 -10.03 -2.19 -16.96
N THR A 154 -11.25 -2.66 -16.81
CA THR A 154 -12.37 -1.84 -16.34
C THR A 154 -12.28 -1.60 -14.83
N GLY A 155 -13.03 -0.64 -14.29
CA GLY A 155 -12.89 -0.13 -12.92
C GLY A 155 -12.69 -1.18 -11.83
N TRP A 156 -13.68 -2.07 -11.60
CA TRP A 156 -13.55 -3.09 -10.54
C TRP A 156 -12.51 -4.17 -10.86
N SER A 157 -12.36 -4.54 -12.13
CA SER A 157 -11.33 -5.49 -12.56
C SER A 157 -9.92 -4.97 -12.28
N LYS A 158 -9.69 -3.67 -12.54
CA LYS A 158 -8.43 -3.00 -12.23
C LYS A 158 -8.19 -2.95 -10.72
N ALA A 159 -9.24 -2.67 -9.94
CA ALA A 159 -9.17 -2.72 -8.48
C ALA A 159 -8.85 -4.14 -7.95
N HIS A 160 -9.41 -5.20 -8.58
CA HIS A 160 -9.06 -6.58 -8.25
C HIS A 160 -7.58 -6.87 -8.56
N LYS A 161 -7.07 -6.44 -9.72
CA LYS A 161 -5.64 -6.56 -10.07
C LYS A 161 -4.74 -5.87 -9.06
N LEU A 162 -5.14 -4.72 -8.52
CA LEU A 162 -4.39 -4.05 -7.43
C LEU A 162 -4.22 -4.96 -6.22
N ASN A 163 -5.30 -5.57 -5.75
CA ASN A 163 -5.26 -6.51 -4.61
C ASN A 163 -4.38 -7.73 -4.91
N LEU A 164 -4.45 -8.27 -6.11
CA LEU A 164 -3.64 -9.41 -6.54
C LEU A 164 -2.15 -9.05 -6.56
N TRP A 165 -1.77 -7.93 -7.18
CA TRP A 165 -0.38 -7.46 -7.19
C TRP A 165 0.15 -7.10 -5.80
N ALA A 166 -0.70 -6.54 -4.93
CA ALA A 166 -0.34 -6.30 -3.53
C ALA A 166 0.01 -7.61 -2.79
N ARG A 167 -0.72 -8.71 -3.07
CA ARG A 167 -0.47 -10.03 -2.47
C ARG A 167 0.78 -10.72 -2.99
N THR A 168 1.26 -10.36 -4.18
CA THR A 168 2.51 -10.90 -4.73
C THR A 168 3.76 -10.14 -4.29
N GLY A 169 3.62 -9.00 -3.60
CA GLY A 169 4.75 -8.14 -3.21
C GLY A 169 5.31 -7.26 -4.34
N HIS A 170 4.64 -7.19 -5.51
CA HIS A 170 5.08 -6.38 -6.66
C HIS A 170 4.56 -4.94 -6.53
N SER A 171 5.31 -4.13 -5.79
CA SER A 171 4.91 -2.76 -5.45
C SER A 171 4.84 -1.81 -6.64
N ALA A 172 5.68 -1.99 -7.66
CA ALA A 172 5.68 -1.14 -8.85
C ALA A 172 4.40 -1.31 -9.67
N GLU A 173 3.97 -2.57 -9.92
CA GLU A 173 2.75 -2.90 -10.64
C GLU A 173 1.50 -2.45 -9.87
N ALA A 174 1.47 -2.71 -8.55
CA ALA A 174 0.40 -2.26 -7.69
C ALA A 174 0.28 -0.73 -7.70
N PHE A 175 1.39 -0.01 -7.57
CA PHE A 175 1.40 1.46 -7.58
C PHE A 175 1.01 2.05 -8.94
N GLN A 176 1.43 1.44 -10.04
CA GLN A 176 1.01 1.87 -11.37
C GLN A 176 -0.51 1.79 -11.54
N ILE A 177 -1.16 0.79 -10.96
CA ILE A 177 -2.63 0.71 -10.94
C ILE A 177 -3.23 1.85 -10.12
N VAL A 178 -2.67 2.14 -8.92
CA VAL A 178 -3.12 3.28 -8.09
C VAL A 178 -3.01 4.59 -8.86
N GLN A 179 -1.86 4.86 -9.49
CA GLN A 179 -1.63 6.06 -10.30
C GLN A 179 -2.65 6.16 -11.44
N SER A 180 -2.90 5.06 -12.15
CA SER A 180 -3.87 5.06 -13.27
C SER A 180 -5.30 5.26 -12.81
N ALA A 181 -5.65 4.86 -11.58
CA ALA A 181 -6.98 5.10 -11.01
C ALA A 181 -7.18 6.56 -10.62
N VAL A 182 -6.19 7.17 -9.95
CA VAL A 182 -6.25 8.56 -9.47
C VAL A 182 -6.02 9.57 -10.60
N GLY A 183 -5.17 9.24 -11.58
CA GLY A 183 -4.85 10.11 -12.72
C GLY A 183 -6.03 10.37 -13.67
N GLY A 184 -7.17 9.80 -13.40
CA GLY A 184 -8.35 9.89 -14.25
C GLY A 184 -8.21 9.04 -15.51
N GLY A 185 -9.22 9.04 -16.34
CA GLY A 185 -9.26 8.24 -17.57
C GLY A 185 -10.52 7.38 -17.62
N ASN A 186 -10.59 6.52 -18.64
CA ASN A 186 -11.82 5.77 -18.92
C ASN A 186 -12.19 4.71 -17.87
N SER A 187 -11.29 4.35 -16.95
CA SER A 187 -11.53 3.30 -15.95
C SER A 187 -10.89 3.63 -14.58
N GLY A 188 -10.81 4.91 -14.26
CA GLY A 188 -10.32 5.42 -12.97
C GLY A 188 -11.40 6.16 -12.20
N PHE A 189 -10.98 6.98 -11.24
CA PHE A 189 -11.87 7.86 -10.50
C PHE A 189 -12.27 9.07 -11.33
N LEU A 190 -13.55 9.41 -11.26
CA LEU A 190 -14.10 10.65 -11.78
C LEU A 190 -13.79 11.81 -10.82
N THR A 191 -14.04 13.04 -11.26
CA THR A 191 -13.82 14.24 -10.42
C THR A 191 -14.62 14.26 -9.11
N ASN A 192 -15.70 13.48 -9.03
CA ASN A 192 -16.50 13.27 -7.82
C ASN A 192 -16.02 12.08 -6.97
N LEU A 193 -14.84 11.53 -7.26
CA LEU A 193 -14.20 10.40 -6.60
C LEU A 193 -14.94 9.05 -6.74
N LEU A 194 -15.94 8.96 -7.61
CA LEU A 194 -16.60 7.68 -7.92
C LEU A 194 -15.80 6.93 -9.00
N SER A 195 -15.64 5.63 -8.85
CA SER A 195 -14.98 4.82 -9.87
C SER A 195 -15.88 4.60 -11.08
N SER A 196 -15.28 4.61 -12.27
CA SER A 196 -15.95 4.42 -13.55
C SER A 196 -15.66 3.02 -14.11
N HIS A 197 -16.65 2.41 -14.77
CA HIS A 197 -16.43 1.18 -15.54
C HIS A 197 -15.32 1.39 -16.58
N GLY A 198 -15.35 2.51 -17.30
CA GLY A 198 -14.43 2.77 -18.39
C GLY A 198 -14.83 2.11 -19.70
N GLY A 199 -13.84 1.95 -20.63
CA GLY A 199 -14.07 1.29 -21.92
C GLY A 199 -14.97 2.07 -22.89
N GLY A 200 -15.29 3.34 -22.60
CA GLY A 200 -16.24 4.13 -23.39
C GLY A 200 -17.71 3.80 -23.12
N GLU A 201 -17.98 2.88 -22.21
CA GLU A 201 -19.36 2.57 -21.83
C GLU A 201 -19.98 3.71 -21.02
N ASN A 202 -21.19 4.06 -21.40
CA ASN A 202 -21.94 5.12 -20.73
C ASN A 202 -23.45 4.84 -20.77
N TYR A 203 -24.16 5.42 -19.80
CA TYR A 203 -25.61 5.44 -19.82
C TYR A 203 -26.08 6.89 -20.04
N LYS A 204 -26.73 7.13 -21.17
CA LYS A 204 -27.21 8.47 -21.57
C LYS A 204 -26.12 9.55 -21.55
N GLY A 205 -24.88 9.20 -21.95
CA GLY A 205 -23.73 10.11 -21.98
C GLY A 205 -22.97 10.28 -20.66
N TYR A 206 -23.35 9.55 -19.62
CA TYR A 206 -22.65 9.55 -18.33
C TYR A 206 -21.86 8.26 -18.12
N PRO A 207 -20.63 8.31 -17.57
CA PRO A 207 -19.87 7.11 -17.23
C PRO A 207 -20.65 6.18 -16.27
N ILE A 208 -20.54 4.88 -16.49
CA ILE A 208 -21.18 3.90 -15.61
C ILE A 208 -20.36 3.80 -14.33
N PHE A 209 -21.00 4.05 -13.19
CA PHE A 209 -20.41 3.95 -11.86
C PHE A 209 -20.28 2.49 -11.40
N GLN A 210 -19.14 2.18 -10.78
CA GLN A 210 -18.87 0.87 -10.16
C GLN A 210 -18.38 1.06 -8.72
N ILE A 211 -19.28 0.88 -7.73
CA ILE A 211 -18.92 1.02 -6.30
C ILE A 211 -17.89 -0.03 -5.85
N ASP A 212 -17.93 -1.22 -6.42
CA ASP A 212 -16.95 -2.29 -6.23
C ASP A 212 -15.53 -1.85 -6.60
N GLY A 213 -15.37 -0.99 -7.61
CA GLY A 213 -14.10 -0.33 -7.90
C GLY A 213 -13.63 0.51 -6.72
N ASN A 214 -14.48 1.38 -6.17
CA ASN A 214 -14.11 2.21 -5.01
C ASN A 214 -13.65 1.36 -3.83
N PHE A 215 -14.41 0.34 -3.46
CA PHE A 215 -14.07 -0.55 -2.34
C PHE A 215 -12.82 -1.39 -2.64
N GLY A 216 -12.68 -1.89 -3.86
CA GLY A 216 -11.53 -2.69 -4.25
C GLY A 216 -10.22 -1.91 -4.29
N TYR A 217 -10.22 -0.64 -4.71
CA TYR A 217 -9.04 0.22 -4.64
C TYR A 217 -8.63 0.50 -3.19
N THR A 218 -9.60 0.80 -2.32
CA THR A 218 -9.32 1.01 -0.89
C THR A 218 -8.76 -0.25 -0.24
N ALA A 219 -9.36 -1.42 -0.53
CA ALA A 219 -8.86 -2.70 -0.04
C ALA A 219 -7.44 -2.98 -0.55
N GLY A 220 -7.15 -2.72 -1.84
CA GLY A 220 -5.83 -2.94 -2.42
C GLY A 220 -4.74 -2.06 -1.82
N VAL A 221 -5.02 -0.79 -1.52
CA VAL A 221 -4.08 0.08 -0.80
C VAL A 221 -3.82 -0.46 0.61
N ASN A 222 -4.84 -0.93 1.31
CA ASN A 222 -4.65 -1.57 2.62
C ASN A 222 -3.79 -2.83 2.52
N GLU A 223 -4.00 -3.68 1.49
CA GLU A 223 -3.18 -4.87 1.25
C GLU A 223 -1.71 -4.53 0.91
N MET A 224 -1.43 -3.36 0.33
CA MET A 224 -0.06 -2.89 0.13
C MET A 224 0.63 -2.53 1.46
N ILE A 225 -0.12 -2.05 2.44
CA ILE A 225 0.39 -1.54 3.72
C ILE A 225 0.44 -2.63 4.79
N LEU A 226 -0.61 -3.47 4.88
CA LEU A 226 -0.72 -4.51 5.91
C LEU A 226 -1.52 -5.70 5.39
N GLN A 227 -1.00 -6.91 5.64
CA GLN A 227 -1.70 -8.17 5.34
C GLN A 227 -1.79 -9.04 6.60
N SER A 228 -2.89 -9.81 6.75
CA SER A 228 -3.08 -10.67 7.92
C SER A 228 -3.82 -11.99 7.64
N GLN A 229 -3.92 -12.40 6.37
CA GLN A 229 -4.68 -13.58 5.95
C GLN A 229 -4.00 -14.92 6.25
N LEU A 230 -2.70 -14.91 6.53
CA LEU A 230 -1.89 -16.13 6.73
C LEU A 230 -1.76 -16.54 8.21
N GLY A 231 -2.62 -15.96 9.09
CA GLY A 231 -2.57 -16.24 10.53
C GLY A 231 -1.50 -15.42 11.29
N TYR A 232 -0.85 -14.48 10.62
CA TYR A 232 0.06 -13.50 11.19
C TYR A 232 -0.05 -12.18 10.45
N VAL A 233 0.42 -11.10 11.06
CA VAL A 233 0.43 -9.76 10.49
C VAL A 233 1.73 -9.55 9.71
N GLN A 234 1.62 -9.23 8.42
CA GLN A 234 2.74 -8.77 7.59
C GLN A 234 2.69 -7.25 7.51
N PHE A 235 3.76 -6.63 7.95
CA PHE A 235 3.90 -5.18 7.95
C PHE A 235 4.60 -4.69 6.68
N LEU A 236 4.04 -3.66 6.06
CA LEU A 236 4.58 -2.99 4.88
C LEU A 236 4.98 -3.94 3.73
N PRO A 237 4.14 -4.95 3.39
CA PRO A 237 4.54 -6.02 2.47
C PRO A 237 4.80 -5.54 1.05
N THR A 238 4.21 -4.41 0.63
CA THR A 238 4.23 -3.99 -0.79
C THR A 238 4.27 -2.46 -0.91
N ILE A 239 5.12 -1.81 -0.08
CA ILE A 239 5.28 -0.36 -0.11
C ILE A 239 6.08 0.04 -1.35
N PRO A 240 5.54 0.92 -2.23
CA PRO A 240 6.27 1.43 -3.38
C PRO A 240 7.29 2.49 -2.98
N GLU A 241 8.29 2.71 -3.82
CA GLU A 241 9.33 3.73 -3.61
C GLU A 241 8.76 5.13 -3.39
N GLN A 242 7.65 5.46 -4.05
CA GLN A 242 6.96 6.74 -3.94
C GLN A 242 6.31 6.97 -2.56
N TRP A 243 6.08 5.90 -1.81
CA TRP A 243 5.58 5.95 -0.43
C TRP A 243 6.68 5.59 0.57
N ASN A 244 7.91 6.00 0.28
CA ASN A 244 9.08 5.67 1.10
C ASN A 244 9.03 6.29 2.52
N THR A 245 8.15 7.24 2.76
CA THR A 245 7.89 7.84 4.08
C THR A 245 6.38 7.97 4.26
N GLY A 246 5.89 7.55 5.42
CA GLY A 246 4.46 7.62 5.70
C GLY A 246 4.09 7.15 7.09
N HIS A 247 2.80 7.25 7.38
CA HIS A 247 2.19 6.69 8.58
C HIS A 247 0.77 6.21 8.26
N VAL A 248 0.29 5.30 9.08
CA VAL A 248 -1.10 4.86 9.07
C VAL A 248 -1.53 4.53 10.49
N GLU A 249 -2.78 4.81 10.82
CA GLU A 249 -3.36 4.60 12.14
C GLU A 249 -4.67 3.83 12.02
N GLY A 250 -4.95 2.97 13.01
CA GLY A 250 -6.23 2.31 13.21
C GLY A 250 -6.56 1.18 12.23
N ILE A 251 -5.58 0.61 11.50
CA ILE A 251 -5.84 -0.58 10.67
C ILE A 251 -6.07 -1.79 11.57
N VAL A 252 -7.22 -2.47 11.39
CA VAL A 252 -7.55 -3.65 12.18
C VAL A 252 -7.17 -4.92 11.43
N ALA A 253 -6.19 -5.64 11.99
CA ALA A 253 -5.76 -6.94 11.52
C ALA A 253 -6.62 -8.09 12.10
N ARG A 254 -6.56 -9.27 11.46
CA ARG A 254 -7.14 -10.51 11.99
C ARG A 254 -6.59 -10.81 13.38
N GLY A 255 -7.40 -11.37 14.25
CA GLY A 255 -7.08 -11.50 15.69
C GLY A 255 -7.53 -10.31 16.52
N ASN A 256 -8.14 -9.29 15.89
CA ASN A 256 -8.64 -8.06 16.51
C ASN A 256 -7.52 -7.20 17.12
N PHE A 257 -6.45 -7.04 16.35
CA PHE A 257 -5.35 -6.13 16.64
C PHE A 257 -5.53 -4.83 15.85
N GLU A 258 -5.53 -3.70 16.53
CA GLU A 258 -5.49 -2.37 15.93
C GLU A 258 -4.02 -1.97 15.78
N ILE A 259 -3.62 -1.55 14.59
CA ILE A 259 -2.23 -1.35 14.20
C ILE A 259 -2.03 0.08 13.73
N ASP A 260 -1.05 0.75 14.35
CA ASP A 260 -0.50 2.01 13.88
C ASP A 260 0.94 1.78 13.43
N MET A 261 1.36 2.43 12.35
CA MET A 261 2.69 2.26 11.77
C MET A 261 3.25 3.58 11.29
N ASN A 262 4.55 3.78 11.52
CA ASN A 262 5.34 4.84 10.92
C ASN A 262 6.53 4.23 10.19
N TRP A 263 6.85 4.79 9.03
CA TRP A 263 8.03 4.37 8.27
C TRP A 263 8.69 5.54 7.56
N SER A 264 10.01 5.46 7.37
CA SER A 264 10.82 6.42 6.61
C SER A 264 11.89 5.69 5.80
N GLU A 265 12.26 6.25 4.65
CA GLU A 265 13.24 5.65 3.74
C GLU A 265 12.88 4.20 3.33
N GLY A 266 11.58 3.89 3.21
CA GLY A 266 11.07 2.56 2.89
C GLY A 266 11.17 1.53 4.02
N LYS A 267 11.57 1.92 5.23
CA LYS A 267 11.75 1.05 6.39
C LYS A 267 10.89 1.48 7.57
N ALA A 268 10.45 0.50 8.36
CA ALA A 268 9.69 0.78 9.57
C ALA A 268 10.50 1.62 10.57
N ASP A 269 9.84 2.61 11.14
CA ASP A 269 10.35 3.37 12.29
C ASP A 269 9.74 2.83 13.59
N ARG A 270 8.42 2.58 13.58
CA ARG A 270 7.68 2.10 14.75
C ARG A 270 6.41 1.38 14.35
N PHE A 271 6.11 0.31 15.07
CA PHE A 271 4.79 -0.33 15.08
C PHE A 271 4.17 -0.19 16.48
N GLU A 272 2.90 0.19 16.51
CA GLU A 272 2.05 0.13 17.69
C GLU A 272 0.95 -0.92 17.45
N ILE A 273 0.82 -1.84 18.39
CA ILE A 273 -0.09 -2.98 18.29
C ILE A 273 -1.01 -2.97 19.50
N LYS A 274 -2.24 -2.51 19.34
CA LYS A 274 -3.25 -2.54 20.39
C LYS A 274 -4.04 -3.83 20.30
N SER A 275 -3.90 -4.68 21.31
CA SER A 275 -4.66 -5.92 21.42
C SER A 275 -6.05 -5.64 22.00
N ARG A 276 -7.10 -5.83 21.20
CA ARG A 276 -8.48 -5.62 21.69
C ARG A 276 -9.00 -6.80 22.53
N ASN A 277 -8.51 -8.02 22.28
CA ASN A 277 -9.05 -9.25 22.86
C ASN A 277 -8.05 -10.06 23.72
N GLY A 278 -6.76 -9.72 23.75
CA GLY A 278 -5.74 -10.47 24.50
C GLY A 278 -5.29 -11.78 23.82
N ASN A 279 -5.42 -11.88 22.50
CA ASN A 279 -4.91 -13.03 21.74
C ASN A 279 -3.38 -13.00 21.62
N THR A 280 -2.77 -14.15 21.31
CA THR A 280 -1.35 -14.15 20.92
C THR A 280 -1.19 -13.38 19.60
N PHE A 281 -0.32 -12.38 19.61
CA PHE A 281 0.08 -11.68 18.39
C PHE A 281 1.20 -12.43 17.68
N THR A 282 1.12 -12.50 16.36
CA THR A 282 2.21 -12.98 15.51
C THR A 282 2.42 -11.96 14.40
N GLY A 283 3.65 -11.46 14.28
CA GLY A 283 4.01 -10.45 13.28
C GLY A 283 5.24 -10.82 12.48
N GLU A 284 5.27 -10.35 11.24
CA GLU A 284 6.37 -10.54 10.31
C GLU A 284 6.80 -9.22 9.70
N TYR A 285 8.07 -8.91 9.85
CA TYR A 285 8.78 -7.80 9.22
C TYR A 285 10.27 -8.09 9.18
N GLU A 286 11.03 -7.46 8.27
CA GLU A 286 12.47 -7.66 8.11
C GLU A 286 13.21 -7.47 9.45
N ASN A 287 13.95 -8.50 9.88
CA ASN A 287 14.75 -8.53 11.12
C ASN A 287 13.99 -8.18 12.41
N ILE A 288 12.67 -8.34 12.47
CA ILE A 288 11.84 -7.99 13.64
C ILE A 288 12.31 -8.70 14.92
N ALA A 289 12.92 -9.88 14.82
CA ALA A 289 13.42 -10.64 15.96
C ALA A 289 14.59 -9.95 16.70
N ALA A 290 15.26 -9.00 16.06
CA ALA A 290 16.34 -8.23 16.68
C ALA A 290 15.85 -7.09 17.59
N TYR A 291 14.55 -6.78 17.56
CA TYR A 291 13.98 -5.63 18.26
C TYR A 291 13.18 -6.04 19.49
N THR A 292 13.17 -5.16 20.48
CA THR A 292 12.44 -5.41 21.73
C THR A 292 10.99 -4.96 21.61
N VAL A 293 10.07 -5.84 22.00
CA VAL A 293 8.65 -5.48 22.19
C VAL A 293 8.47 -4.91 23.59
N LYS A 294 7.79 -3.76 23.73
CA LYS A 294 7.49 -3.11 25.02
C LYS A 294 5.98 -2.89 25.16
N LYS A 295 5.46 -2.96 26.38
CA LYS A 295 4.13 -2.48 26.74
C LYS A 295 4.10 -0.95 26.83
N SER A 296 2.91 -0.36 26.94
CA SER A 296 2.71 1.08 27.10
C SER A 296 3.43 1.68 28.32
N ASP A 297 3.68 0.90 29.37
CA ASP A 297 4.44 1.31 30.57
C ASP A 297 5.98 1.14 30.44
N GLY A 298 6.48 0.75 29.25
CA GLY A 298 7.88 0.47 28.96
C GLY A 298 8.37 -0.93 29.35
N THR A 299 7.52 -1.75 29.96
CA THR A 299 7.90 -3.14 30.34
C THR A 299 8.20 -3.97 29.09
N LYS A 300 9.36 -4.62 29.07
CA LYS A 300 9.75 -5.54 27.98
C LYS A 300 8.89 -6.80 28.00
N VAL A 301 8.53 -7.25 26.80
CA VAL A 301 7.74 -8.46 26.58
C VAL A 301 8.62 -9.56 26.01
N GLU A 302 8.56 -10.75 26.57
CA GLU A 302 9.24 -11.91 26.00
C GLU A 302 8.57 -12.33 24.70
N THR A 303 9.36 -12.57 23.66
CA THR A 303 8.92 -13.00 22.35
C THR A 303 9.36 -14.41 22.03
N THR A 304 8.52 -15.16 21.32
CA THR A 304 8.90 -16.40 20.66
C THR A 304 9.38 -16.08 19.26
N VAL A 305 10.63 -16.38 18.94
CA VAL A 305 11.21 -16.19 17.61
C VAL A 305 10.94 -17.42 16.76
N HIS A 306 10.26 -17.22 15.61
CA HIS A 306 10.00 -18.26 14.60
C HIS A 306 11.04 -18.21 13.47
N SER A 307 11.50 -17.00 13.13
CA SER A 307 12.61 -16.70 12.22
C SER A 307 13.12 -15.28 12.51
N ASP A 308 14.20 -14.87 11.86
CA ASP A 308 14.69 -13.48 11.97
C ASP A 308 13.60 -12.45 11.64
N ASN A 309 12.69 -12.80 10.75
CA ASN A 309 11.63 -11.93 10.27
C ASN A 309 10.25 -12.20 10.93
N LYS A 310 10.12 -13.17 11.84
CA LYS A 310 8.81 -13.51 12.42
C LYS A 310 8.91 -13.80 13.91
N ILE A 311 8.09 -13.09 14.69
CA ILE A 311 7.96 -13.26 16.14
C ILE A 311 6.50 -13.43 16.55
N SER A 312 6.30 -14.02 17.74
CA SER A 312 5.01 -13.95 18.41
C SER A 312 5.18 -13.66 19.90
N PHE A 313 4.13 -13.11 20.51
CA PHE A 313 4.09 -12.84 21.95
C PHE A 313 2.65 -12.83 22.48
N PRO A 314 2.45 -13.21 23.75
CA PRO A 314 1.14 -13.11 24.39
C PRO A 314 0.76 -11.65 24.61
N THR A 315 -0.54 -11.34 24.44
CA THR A 315 -1.05 -10.00 24.68
C THR A 315 -2.15 -9.99 25.73
N GLU A 316 -2.40 -8.83 26.33
CA GLU A 316 -3.48 -8.57 27.25
C GLU A 316 -4.55 -7.70 26.56
N ALA A 317 -5.82 -7.96 26.84
CA ALA A 317 -6.90 -7.18 26.23
C ALA A 317 -6.85 -5.71 26.65
N GLY A 318 -6.87 -4.80 25.69
CA GLY A 318 -6.79 -3.36 25.88
C GLY A 318 -5.36 -2.80 25.97
N GLU A 319 -4.34 -3.65 26.07
CA GLU A 319 -2.95 -3.23 26.13
C GLU A 319 -2.37 -2.88 24.76
N THR A 320 -1.45 -1.92 24.72
CA THR A 320 -0.71 -1.50 23.53
C THR A 320 0.74 -1.95 23.63
N TYR A 321 1.26 -2.50 22.54
CA TYR A 321 2.62 -2.98 22.42
C TYR A 321 3.34 -2.19 21.34
N THR A 322 4.61 -1.86 21.57
CA THR A 322 5.43 -1.09 20.63
C THR A 322 6.68 -1.84 20.22
N ILE A 323 7.09 -1.66 18.98
CA ILE A 323 8.36 -2.11 18.41
C ILE A 323 9.00 -0.92 17.72
N ASP A 324 10.13 -0.44 18.28
CA ASP A 324 10.85 0.73 17.79
C ASP A 324 12.07 0.30 16.97
N PHE A 325 12.04 0.52 15.66
CA PHE A 325 13.11 0.14 14.73
C PHE A 325 14.23 1.19 14.65
N ASN A 326 13.94 2.43 15.01
CA ASN A 326 14.90 3.54 15.09
C ASN A 326 15.54 3.67 16.47
N SER A 327 15.44 2.66 17.33
CA SER A 327 15.97 2.66 18.70
C SER A 327 17.42 2.17 18.78
N THR A 328 18.27 2.52 17.81
CA THR A 328 19.70 2.18 17.83
C THR A 328 20.58 3.42 17.84
N PRO A 329 21.75 3.37 18.51
CA PRO A 329 22.67 4.51 18.54
C PRO A 329 23.22 4.86 17.16
N GLU A 330 23.40 3.87 16.27
CA GLU A 330 23.87 4.06 14.89
C GLU A 330 22.87 4.87 14.08
N LYS A 331 21.56 4.56 14.19
CA LYS A 331 20.51 5.31 13.50
C LYS A 331 20.44 6.74 14.01
N LEU A 332 20.43 6.95 15.31
CA LEU A 332 20.45 8.30 15.90
C LEU A 332 21.69 9.07 15.46
N GLN A 333 22.88 8.45 15.48
CA GLN A 333 24.12 9.08 15.01
C GLN A 333 24.04 9.46 13.53
N GLY A 334 23.42 8.62 12.70
CA GLY A 334 23.18 8.90 11.29
C GLY A 334 22.33 10.17 11.08
N VAL A 335 21.24 10.31 11.86
CA VAL A 335 20.36 11.49 11.79
C VAL A 335 21.03 12.73 12.37
N ILE A 336 21.85 12.61 13.43
CA ILE A 336 22.69 13.69 13.93
C ILE A 336 23.61 14.23 12.83
N ASN A 337 24.23 13.35 12.06
CA ASN A 337 25.10 13.76 10.95
C ASN A 337 24.31 14.49 9.85
N GLN A 338 23.12 14.01 9.47
CA GLN A 338 22.25 14.70 8.52
C GLN A 338 21.85 16.11 9.02
N ALA A 339 21.51 16.24 10.32
CA ALA A 339 21.19 17.52 10.92
C ALA A 339 22.39 18.51 10.89
N LYS A 340 23.61 18.01 11.11
CA LYS A 340 24.84 18.81 10.99
C LYS A 340 25.10 19.25 9.55
N ASP A 341 24.90 18.37 8.57
CA ASP A 341 25.04 18.72 7.15
C ASP A 341 24.02 19.78 6.74
N LEU A 342 22.83 19.78 7.34
CA LEU A 342 21.83 20.81 7.12
C LEU A 342 22.23 22.16 7.71
N LEU A 343 22.85 22.18 8.92
CA LEU A 343 23.35 23.43 9.52
C LEU A 343 24.32 24.19 8.61
N ASP A 344 25.15 23.45 7.87
CA ASP A 344 26.12 24.06 6.92
C ASP A 344 25.41 24.76 5.74
N LYS A 345 24.18 24.31 5.41
CA LYS A 345 23.33 24.90 4.35
C LYS A 345 22.47 26.07 4.85
N MET A 346 22.22 26.14 6.16
CA MET A 346 21.42 27.20 6.78
C MET A 346 22.23 28.50 6.91
N GLY A 347 22.49 29.17 5.78
CA GLY A 347 23.12 30.48 5.72
C GLY A 347 22.10 31.62 5.86
N GLY A 348 22.60 32.85 6.18
CA GLY A 348 21.81 34.07 6.28
C GLY A 348 21.19 34.31 7.67
N LYS A 349 21.16 35.58 8.09
CA LYS A 349 20.69 35.98 9.43
C LYS A 349 19.21 35.62 9.69
N VAL A 350 18.40 35.54 8.64
CA VAL A 350 16.96 35.22 8.76
C VAL A 350 16.72 33.82 9.32
N LEU A 351 17.67 32.88 9.15
CA LEU A 351 17.62 31.52 9.69
C LEU A 351 18.34 31.31 11.02
N ASP A 352 18.88 32.38 11.64
CA ASP A 352 19.67 32.27 12.88
C ASP A 352 18.87 31.60 14.00
N VAL A 353 17.58 31.87 14.12
CA VAL A 353 16.70 31.27 15.14
C VAL A 353 16.50 29.78 14.91
N GLN A 354 16.16 29.39 13.69
CA GLN A 354 15.98 27.99 13.29
C GLN A 354 17.29 27.21 13.43
N LYS A 355 18.40 27.83 13.05
CA LYS A 355 19.74 27.25 13.19
C LYS A 355 20.11 27.03 14.66
N ALA A 356 19.86 28.00 15.55
CA ALA A 356 20.11 27.86 16.99
C ALA A 356 19.27 26.71 17.60
N HIS A 357 18.00 26.64 17.24
CA HIS A 357 17.12 25.54 17.69
C HIS A 357 17.61 24.17 17.23
N LEU A 358 18.00 24.02 15.95
CA LEU A 358 18.55 22.76 15.45
C LEU A 358 19.86 22.37 16.17
N VAL A 359 20.73 23.33 16.52
CA VAL A 359 21.93 23.07 17.30
C VAL A 359 21.59 22.52 18.68
N GLU A 360 20.59 23.07 19.38
CA GLU A 360 20.14 22.58 20.69
C GLU A 360 19.63 21.12 20.59
N LEU A 361 18.84 20.79 19.55
CA LEU A 361 18.35 19.43 19.34
C LEU A 361 19.49 18.45 19.04
N ILE A 362 20.48 18.84 18.23
CA ILE A 362 21.65 18.02 17.95
C ILE A 362 22.42 17.74 19.25
N GLN A 363 22.67 18.74 20.08
CA GLN A 363 23.38 18.57 21.34
C GLN A 363 22.63 17.65 22.32
N ALA A 364 21.31 17.75 22.39
CA ALA A 364 20.48 16.85 23.18
C ALA A 364 20.61 15.39 22.70
N ALA A 365 20.55 15.18 21.40
CA ALA A 365 20.67 13.85 20.78
C ALA A 365 22.06 13.24 20.94
N GLU A 366 23.15 14.04 20.81
CA GLU A 366 24.54 13.61 21.07
C GLU A 366 24.70 13.12 22.49
N LYS A 367 24.12 13.84 23.45
CA LYS A 367 24.16 13.46 24.87
C LYS A 367 23.43 12.12 25.11
N VAL A 368 22.33 11.86 24.44
CA VAL A 368 21.61 10.58 24.52
C VAL A 368 22.46 9.42 24.01
N VAL A 369 23.25 9.64 22.94
CA VAL A 369 24.21 8.65 22.43
C VAL A 369 25.37 8.45 23.39
N GLU A 370 25.95 9.52 23.92
CA GLU A 370 27.08 9.46 24.87
C GLU A 370 26.72 8.79 26.20
N GLU A 371 25.50 9.00 26.69
CA GLU A 371 25.00 8.42 27.95
C GLU A 371 24.37 7.02 27.75
N GLU A 372 24.40 6.46 26.55
CA GLU A 372 23.84 5.14 26.16
C GLU A 372 22.37 4.95 26.57
N LYS A 373 21.54 6.01 26.48
CA LYS A 373 20.14 6.01 26.86
C LYS A 373 19.28 5.37 25.77
N SER A 374 19.28 4.04 25.71
CA SER A 374 18.64 3.27 24.62
C SER A 374 17.13 3.47 24.52
N ASP A 375 16.44 3.86 25.57
CA ASP A 375 15.02 4.18 25.63
C ASP A 375 14.67 5.57 25.06
N GLU A 376 15.66 6.46 24.91
CA GLU A 376 15.50 7.78 24.33
C GLU A 376 15.93 7.86 22.84
N TYR A 377 16.55 6.80 22.26
CA TYR A 377 17.04 6.84 20.87
C TYR A 377 15.94 7.11 19.85
N TYR A 378 14.80 6.42 19.95
CA TYR A 378 13.69 6.62 19.02
C TYR A 378 13.18 8.06 19.05
N ASP A 379 12.82 8.56 20.20
CA ASP A 379 12.22 9.90 20.35
C ASP A 379 13.17 10.99 19.83
N ASN A 380 14.47 10.92 20.19
CA ASN A 380 15.46 11.88 19.68
C ASN A 380 15.68 11.75 18.16
N THR A 381 15.61 10.54 17.59
CA THR A 381 15.63 10.33 16.15
C THR A 381 14.46 11.03 15.47
N GLN A 382 13.23 10.87 15.99
CA GLN A 382 12.03 11.49 15.41
C GLN A 382 12.06 13.02 15.55
N ILE A 383 12.48 13.55 16.68
CA ILE A 383 12.65 14.99 16.92
C ILE A 383 13.60 15.60 15.87
N LEU A 384 14.77 14.99 15.67
CA LEU A 384 15.75 15.47 14.69
C LEU A 384 15.26 15.35 13.25
N LEU A 385 14.59 14.25 12.86
CA LEU A 385 14.03 14.08 11.53
C LEU A 385 12.96 15.14 11.23
N LYS A 386 12.12 15.48 12.21
CA LYS A 386 11.15 16.57 12.08
C LYS A 386 11.86 17.92 11.90
N ALA A 387 12.85 18.19 12.72
CA ALA A 387 13.61 19.44 12.66
C ALA A 387 14.39 19.59 11.33
N ILE A 388 14.93 18.51 10.78
CA ILE A 388 15.56 18.50 9.45
C ILE A 388 14.57 18.95 8.39
N LYS A 389 13.37 18.35 8.34
CA LYS A 389 12.32 18.71 7.35
C LYS A 389 11.89 20.18 7.48
N VAL A 390 11.74 20.67 8.69
CA VAL A 390 11.44 22.10 8.94
C VAL A 390 12.58 22.98 8.44
N GLY A 391 13.83 22.62 8.75
CA GLY A 391 15.01 23.36 8.30
C GLY A 391 15.17 23.39 6.77
N GLU A 392 14.90 22.28 6.09
CA GLU A 392 14.89 22.22 4.62
C GLU A 392 13.83 23.14 4.02
N ALA A 393 12.60 23.10 4.52
CA ALA A 393 11.52 24.00 4.08
C ALA A 393 11.83 25.48 4.41
N ALA A 394 12.49 25.75 5.54
CA ALA A 394 12.93 27.11 5.88
C ALA A 394 14.00 27.65 4.92
N ILE A 395 14.92 26.79 4.48
CA ILE A 395 15.90 27.16 3.44
C ILE A 395 15.19 27.49 2.13
N GLU A 396 14.23 26.69 1.69
CA GLU A 396 13.47 26.94 0.47
C GLU A 396 12.69 28.25 0.54
N LEU A 397 12.06 28.57 1.69
CA LEU A 397 11.38 29.84 1.89
C LEU A 397 12.35 31.02 1.85
N ARG A 398 13.51 30.92 2.55
CA ARG A 398 14.55 31.95 2.49
C ARG A 398 15.02 32.22 1.06
N ASP A 399 15.25 31.16 0.28
CA ASP A 399 15.72 31.30 -1.10
C ASP A 399 14.67 31.99 -1.97
N SER A 400 13.39 31.61 -1.79
CA SER A 400 12.26 32.29 -2.45
C SER A 400 12.14 33.78 -2.05
N CYS A 401 12.35 34.11 -0.75
CA CYS A 401 12.38 35.48 -0.29
C CYS A 401 13.53 36.28 -0.94
N SER A 402 14.72 35.69 -1.02
CA SER A 402 15.89 36.34 -1.63
C SER A 402 15.67 36.65 -3.11
N GLU A 403 15.08 35.71 -3.86
CA GLU A 403 14.68 35.94 -5.27
C GLU A 403 13.62 37.06 -5.38
N ALA A 404 12.65 37.09 -4.45
CA ALA A 404 11.60 38.11 -4.45
C ALA A 404 12.14 39.51 -4.09
N GLU A 405 13.11 39.57 -3.14
CA GLU A 405 13.82 40.83 -2.81
C GLU A 405 14.58 41.38 -4.03
N GLU A 406 15.27 40.53 -4.80
CA GLU A 406 15.96 40.93 -6.03
C GLU A 406 14.99 41.54 -7.04
N VAL A 407 13.81 40.92 -7.23
CA VAL A 407 12.75 41.43 -8.09
C VAL A 407 12.22 42.77 -7.56
N TYR A 408 12.00 42.90 -6.26
CA TYR A 408 11.53 44.12 -5.61
C TYR A 408 12.51 45.27 -5.74
N GLU A 409 13.83 45.04 -5.61
CA GLU A 409 14.88 46.04 -5.74
C GLU A 409 15.17 46.45 -7.18
N GLY A 410 15.10 45.48 -8.12
CA GLY A 410 15.38 45.69 -9.56
C GLY A 410 14.30 46.45 -10.33
N ARG A 411 13.19 46.80 -9.68
CA ARG A 411 12.00 47.38 -10.30
C ARG A 411 12.23 48.77 -10.94
N ASP A 412 11.65 49.00 -12.11
CA ASP A 412 11.59 50.33 -12.77
C ASP A 412 10.18 50.94 -12.55
N VAL A 413 10.11 52.18 -12.13
CA VAL A 413 8.94 52.84 -11.51
C VAL A 413 8.01 53.55 -12.53
N ASN A 414 8.09 53.26 -13.83
CA ASN A 414 7.68 54.27 -14.85
C ASN A 414 6.33 54.09 -15.56
N GLU A 415 5.54 53.01 -15.47
CA GLU A 415 4.40 52.85 -16.39
C GLU A 415 3.00 52.64 -15.81
N ASP A 416 2.77 52.02 -14.65
CA ASP A 416 1.44 51.99 -13.99
C ASP A 416 1.54 52.12 -12.47
N TRP A 417 1.63 53.34 -12.00
CA TRP A 417 1.87 53.68 -10.61
C TRP A 417 0.85 53.06 -9.64
N ALA A 418 -0.42 52.94 -10.01
CA ALA A 418 -1.46 52.47 -9.09
C ALA A 418 -1.44 50.98 -8.90
N SER A 419 -1.32 50.19 -9.97
CA SER A 419 -1.18 48.73 -9.93
C SER A 419 0.15 48.35 -9.30
N TYR A 420 1.22 49.04 -9.67
CA TYR A 420 2.54 48.84 -9.13
C TYR A 420 2.62 49.00 -7.59
N VAL A 421 2.10 50.10 -7.06
CA VAL A 421 2.17 50.39 -5.61
C VAL A 421 1.44 49.33 -4.80
N ASN A 422 0.29 48.83 -5.25
CA ASN A 422 -0.46 47.81 -4.55
C ASN A 422 0.25 46.46 -4.60
N THR A 423 0.79 46.07 -5.76
CA THR A 423 1.47 44.77 -5.93
C THR A 423 2.82 44.75 -5.22
N ALA A 424 3.58 45.84 -5.24
CA ALA A 424 4.82 45.98 -4.51
C ALA A 424 4.58 45.97 -2.98
N ALA A 425 3.51 46.63 -2.50
CA ALA A 425 3.15 46.57 -1.08
C ALA A 425 2.66 45.19 -0.64
N ASP A 426 2.02 44.42 -1.52
CA ASP A 426 1.64 43.06 -1.22
C ASP A 426 2.88 42.17 -1.09
N LEU A 427 3.84 42.26 -2.01
CA LEU A 427 5.11 41.51 -1.90
C LEU A 427 5.88 41.88 -0.65
N ASP A 428 5.98 43.15 -0.28
CA ASP A 428 6.64 43.62 0.95
C ASP A 428 5.99 43.01 2.20
N ASN A 429 4.66 42.96 2.26
CA ASN A 429 3.90 42.34 3.34
C ASN A 429 4.14 40.82 3.42
N GLN A 430 4.25 40.11 2.27
CA GLN A 430 4.53 38.66 2.25
C GLN A 430 5.98 38.39 2.72
N LEU A 431 6.93 39.23 2.34
CA LEU A 431 8.32 39.14 2.79
C LEU A 431 8.43 39.34 4.30
N ASP A 432 7.78 40.36 4.86
CA ASP A 432 7.72 40.60 6.29
C ASP A 432 7.10 39.42 7.05
N ALA A 433 5.97 38.89 6.55
CA ALA A 433 5.31 37.72 7.14
C ALA A 433 6.20 36.47 7.09
N ALA A 434 6.94 36.25 6.00
CA ALA A 434 7.88 35.14 5.86
C ALA A 434 9.03 35.25 6.86
N VAL A 435 9.58 36.44 7.07
CA VAL A 435 10.65 36.68 8.07
C VAL A 435 10.14 36.42 9.48
N GLU A 436 8.91 36.80 9.81
CA GLU A 436 8.33 36.50 11.14
C GLU A 436 8.09 35.00 11.31
N LEU A 437 7.60 34.29 10.30
CA LEU A 437 7.40 32.83 10.35
C LEU A 437 8.74 32.09 10.55
N LEU A 438 9.81 32.53 9.90
CA LEU A 438 11.15 31.95 10.03
C LEU A 438 11.78 32.15 11.40
N LYS A 439 11.23 33.01 12.25
CA LYS A 439 11.62 33.16 13.66
C LYS A 439 10.87 32.23 14.61
N ASP A 440 9.80 31.58 14.14
CA ASP A 440 9.02 30.64 14.94
C ASP A 440 9.64 29.24 14.89
N THR A 441 10.15 28.73 16.01
CA THR A 441 10.74 27.40 16.12
C THR A 441 9.69 26.28 16.12
N GLU A 442 8.41 26.60 16.31
CA GLU A 442 7.31 25.63 16.32
C GLU A 442 6.58 25.59 14.95
N CYS A 443 7.02 26.38 13.97
CA CYS A 443 6.41 26.36 12.65
C CYS A 443 6.50 24.99 11.97
N THR A 444 5.51 24.70 11.14
CA THR A 444 5.41 23.41 10.44
C THR A 444 5.91 23.53 8.99
N VAL A 445 6.30 22.39 8.40
CA VAL A 445 6.62 22.30 6.96
C VAL A 445 5.47 22.83 6.10
N THR A 446 4.22 22.57 6.49
CA THR A 446 3.03 23.03 5.76
C THR A 446 2.92 24.56 5.76
N GLU A 447 3.14 25.20 6.91
CA GLU A 447 3.10 26.68 7.03
C GLU A 447 4.22 27.32 6.21
N LEU A 448 5.44 26.77 6.26
CA LEU A 448 6.57 27.24 5.46
C LEU A 448 6.30 27.12 3.95
N ASN A 449 5.77 26.00 3.49
CA ASN A 449 5.42 25.78 2.09
C ASN A 449 4.28 26.68 1.61
N LEU A 450 3.26 26.92 2.45
CA LEU A 450 2.18 27.87 2.12
C LEU A 450 2.72 29.30 2.03
N MET A 451 3.59 29.71 2.94
CA MET A 451 4.22 31.02 2.90
C MET A 451 5.11 31.18 1.67
N LYS A 452 5.93 30.18 1.35
CA LYS A 452 6.73 30.17 0.11
C LYS A 452 5.86 30.39 -1.12
N LYS A 453 4.74 29.66 -1.23
CA LYS A 453 3.78 29.84 -2.31
C LYS A 453 3.23 31.27 -2.37
N SER A 454 2.88 31.87 -1.24
CA SER A 454 2.39 33.27 -1.18
C SER A 454 3.45 34.25 -1.64
N VAL A 455 4.72 34.08 -1.26
CA VAL A 455 5.85 34.92 -1.72
C VAL A 455 6.05 34.76 -3.23
N ASP A 456 6.04 33.54 -3.74
CA ASP A 456 6.22 33.26 -5.18
C ASP A 456 5.07 33.89 -6.01
N GLU A 457 3.82 33.74 -5.56
CA GLU A 457 2.65 34.35 -6.22
C GLU A 457 2.70 35.90 -6.23
N ALA A 458 3.13 36.51 -5.13
CA ALA A 458 3.29 37.97 -5.06
C ALA A 458 4.46 38.48 -5.93
N LYS A 459 5.58 37.72 -5.97
CA LYS A 459 6.72 37.97 -6.87
C LYS A 459 6.28 37.94 -8.36
N ASP A 460 5.58 36.87 -8.75
CA ASP A 460 5.10 36.69 -10.13
C ASP A 460 4.08 37.74 -10.52
N ALA A 461 3.21 38.19 -9.60
CA ALA A 461 2.28 39.27 -9.83
C ALA A 461 3.01 40.62 -10.08
N LEU A 462 4.11 40.89 -9.38
CA LEU A 462 4.94 42.07 -9.60
C LEU A 462 5.67 42.01 -10.93
N LEU A 463 6.21 40.85 -11.33
CA LEU A 463 6.83 40.63 -12.64
C LEU A 463 5.83 40.81 -13.78
N GLY A 464 4.60 40.31 -13.64
CA GLY A 464 3.55 40.40 -14.67
C GLY A 464 3.05 41.80 -14.94
N ILE A 465 3.43 42.82 -14.18
CA ILE A 465 3.16 44.24 -14.48
C ILE A 465 4.15 44.78 -15.51
N TRP A 466 5.29 44.12 -15.71
CA TRP A 466 6.36 44.56 -16.60
C TRP A 466 6.35 43.89 -17.98
N ASP A 467 5.65 42.78 -18.13
CA ASP A 467 5.39 42.11 -19.41
C ASP A 467 4.17 42.73 -20.13
#